data_50943ec38a2a48977e74f0296b224f7d
#
_entry.id   50943ec38a2a48977e74f0296b224f7d
#
_cell.length_a   1.000
_cell.length_b   1.000
_cell.length_c   1.000
_cell.angle_alpha   90.00
_cell.angle_beta   90.00
_cell.angle_gamma   90.00
#
_symmetry.space_group_name_H-M   'P 1'
#
loop_
_entity.id
_entity.type
_entity.pdbx_description
1 polymer ?
#
loop_
_entity_poly.entity_id
_entity_poly.type
_entity_poly.pdbx_seq_one_letter_code
_entity_poly.pdbx_strand_id
1 'polypeptide(L)'
;MKNNTMYQVSTLQALVLGYSRTVVTVGELLKHGDTGLGTFEGVGGEMIVTDGHCYCAANDGTVMEASDETGVPFAAVTKMYEGRRLELTGIPNIEELKSRLDIAIEEDFGLNSMHVVRIKGKFNKVSARSESAYKAHHVSLKDILAKSQKDFYFDNTNGTLVCVYYPDYMDGINAPGWHLHFVSDDHRCGGHVFDVNIDNAVAEINKINRIDIQLPDEPAFDTYSLKQASQDEIKEVEQGK
;
A
#
# COMPACT_ATOMS: atom_id res chain seq x y z
N MET A 1 -26.97 -2.84 0.92
CA MET A 1 -25.69 -3.51 1.19
C MET A 1 -24.61 -2.45 1.04
N LYS A 2 -23.70 -2.29 2.01
CA LYS A 2 -22.55 -1.40 1.87
C LYS A 2 -21.69 -1.93 0.72
N ASN A 3 -21.26 -1.06 -0.18
CA ASN A 3 -20.50 -1.47 -1.35
C ASN A 3 -19.01 -1.57 -0.94
N ASN A 4 -18.63 -2.73 -0.38
CA ASN A 4 -17.30 -3.00 0.12
C ASN A 4 -16.40 -3.46 -1.05
N THR A 5 -16.13 -2.54 -1.96
CA THR A 5 -15.34 -2.79 -3.17
C THR A 5 -13.95 -2.20 -3.03
N MET A 6 -12.94 -3.00 -3.28
CA MET A 6 -11.60 -2.54 -3.59
C MET A 6 -11.55 -2.17 -5.08
N TYR A 7 -11.14 -0.98 -5.41
CA TYR A 7 -10.71 -0.64 -6.76
C TYR A 7 -9.20 -0.76 -6.84
N GLN A 8 -8.72 -1.57 -7.77
CA GLN A 8 -7.31 -1.80 -7.97
C GLN A 8 -6.90 -1.43 -9.40
N VAL A 9 -5.79 -0.71 -9.49
CA VAL A 9 -5.13 -0.35 -10.75
C VAL A 9 -4.05 -1.38 -11.04
N SER A 10 -4.13 -2.07 -12.19
CA SER A 10 -3.18 -3.09 -12.63
C SER A 10 -3.07 -4.29 -11.66
N THR A 11 -2.01 -5.06 -11.78
CA THR A 11 -1.67 -6.18 -10.90
C THR A 11 -0.27 -5.99 -10.34
N LEU A 12 -0.03 -6.50 -9.13
CA LEU A 12 1.30 -6.47 -8.54
C LEU A 12 2.32 -7.22 -9.40
N GLN A 13 1.91 -8.33 -10.01
CA GLN A 13 2.77 -9.08 -10.93
C GLN A 13 3.26 -8.22 -12.09
N ALA A 14 2.39 -7.41 -12.69
CA ALA A 14 2.78 -6.50 -13.77
C ALA A 14 3.82 -5.47 -13.28
N LEU A 15 3.60 -4.88 -12.10
CA LEU A 15 4.52 -3.93 -11.48
C LEU A 15 5.88 -4.57 -11.18
N VAL A 16 5.88 -5.73 -10.52
CA VAL A 16 7.12 -6.48 -10.16
C VAL A 16 7.95 -6.80 -11.38
N LEU A 17 7.30 -7.20 -12.48
CA LEU A 17 7.95 -7.48 -13.76
C LEU A 17 8.34 -6.23 -14.56
N GLY A 18 8.10 -5.02 -14.03
CA GLY A 18 8.59 -3.76 -14.58
C GLY A 18 7.58 -2.97 -15.42
N TYR A 19 6.29 -3.32 -15.39
CA TYR A 19 5.26 -2.48 -16.01
C TYR A 19 4.85 -1.36 -15.04
N SER A 20 5.49 -0.21 -15.15
CA SER A 20 5.32 0.95 -14.25
C SER A 20 4.83 2.22 -14.97
N ARG A 21 4.13 2.05 -16.10
CA ARG A 21 3.50 3.16 -16.84
C ARG A 21 2.18 3.54 -16.19
N THR A 22 1.81 4.81 -16.34
CA THR A 22 0.50 5.32 -15.91
C THR A 22 -0.65 4.52 -16.54
N VAL A 23 -1.57 4.08 -15.70
CA VAL A 23 -2.84 3.43 -16.10
C VAL A 23 -4.00 4.40 -15.87
N VAL A 24 -4.01 5.06 -14.72
CA VAL A 24 -4.96 6.10 -14.36
C VAL A 24 -4.23 7.29 -13.74
N THR A 25 -4.92 8.40 -13.52
CA THR A 25 -4.39 9.52 -12.73
C THR A 25 -4.87 9.44 -11.28
N VAL A 26 -4.21 10.18 -10.38
CA VAL A 26 -4.64 10.32 -8.96
C VAL A 26 -6.08 10.81 -8.88
N GLY A 27 -6.47 11.82 -9.69
CA GLY A 27 -7.84 12.33 -9.71
C GLY A 27 -8.88 11.28 -10.13
N GLU A 28 -8.53 10.35 -11.02
CA GLU A 28 -9.40 9.23 -11.35
C GLU A 28 -9.43 8.20 -10.21
N LEU A 29 -8.28 7.84 -9.64
CA LEU A 29 -8.17 6.91 -8.53
C LEU A 29 -9.05 7.33 -7.33
N LEU A 30 -9.00 8.61 -6.93
CA LEU A 30 -9.73 9.14 -5.78
C LEU A 30 -11.25 9.13 -5.95
N LYS A 31 -11.78 8.99 -7.17
CA LYS A 31 -13.23 8.79 -7.38
C LYS A 31 -13.71 7.43 -6.85
N HIS A 32 -12.81 6.45 -6.78
CA HIS A 32 -13.09 5.07 -6.39
C HIS A 32 -12.85 4.78 -4.91
N GLY A 33 -12.01 5.57 -4.23
CA GLY A 33 -11.67 5.35 -2.84
C GLY A 33 -11.11 6.57 -2.13
N ASP A 34 -11.17 6.56 -0.81
CA ASP A 34 -10.62 7.59 0.08
C ASP A 34 -9.50 7.07 0.98
N THR A 35 -9.21 5.77 0.91
CA THR A 35 -8.20 5.09 1.72
C THR A 35 -7.58 3.94 0.93
N GLY A 36 -6.26 3.87 0.92
CA GLY A 36 -5.51 2.84 0.20
C GLY A 36 -4.02 3.17 0.07
N LEU A 37 -3.35 2.41 -0.78
CA LEU A 37 -1.91 2.52 -1.01
C LEU A 37 -1.54 2.11 -2.44
N GLY A 38 -0.30 2.40 -2.84
CA GLY A 38 0.22 2.09 -4.17
C GLY A 38 1.54 2.81 -4.44
N THR A 39 1.80 3.09 -5.71
CA THR A 39 2.97 3.86 -6.14
C THR A 39 2.63 4.76 -7.34
N PHE A 40 3.59 5.57 -7.75
CA PHE A 40 3.47 6.50 -8.86
C PHE A 40 4.23 6.03 -10.10
N GLU A 41 4.03 6.68 -11.25
CA GLU A 41 4.68 6.31 -12.51
C GLU A 41 6.19 6.16 -12.34
N GLY A 42 6.73 5.07 -12.90
CA GLY A 42 8.14 4.71 -12.77
C GLY A 42 8.56 4.25 -11.38
N VAL A 43 7.62 3.88 -10.51
CA VAL A 43 7.83 3.55 -9.08
C VAL A 43 8.42 4.78 -8.35
N GLY A 44 7.77 5.92 -8.51
CA GLY A 44 8.26 7.23 -8.06
C GLY A 44 7.82 7.62 -6.65
N GLY A 45 8.11 6.77 -5.66
CA GLY A 45 7.74 6.98 -4.27
C GLY A 45 6.49 6.22 -3.84
N GLU A 46 6.29 6.16 -2.55
CA GLU A 46 5.21 5.40 -1.93
C GLU A 46 3.94 6.24 -1.83
N MET A 47 2.83 5.68 -2.30
CA MET A 47 1.53 6.33 -2.27
C MET A 47 0.77 5.97 -1.00
N ILE A 48 0.28 6.98 -0.29
CA ILE A 48 -0.63 6.82 0.84
C ILE A 48 -1.91 7.60 0.55
N VAL A 49 -3.04 6.91 0.46
CA VAL A 49 -4.36 7.54 0.35
C VAL A 49 -5.06 7.44 1.69
N THR A 50 -5.42 8.57 2.27
CA THR A 50 -6.18 8.63 3.53
C THR A 50 -7.07 9.86 3.55
N ASP A 51 -8.30 9.71 4.05
CA ASP A 51 -9.32 10.77 4.13
C ASP A 51 -9.58 11.49 2.79
N GLY A 52 -9.40 10.79 1.65
CA GLY A 52 -9.61 11.34 0.31
C GLY A 52 -8.46 12.17 -0.25
N HIS A 53 -7.32 12.20 0.43
CA HIS A 53 -6.08 12.84 -0.02
C HIS A 53 -5.05 11.79 -0.42
N CYS A 54 -4.26 12.09 -1.44
CA CYS A 54 -3.19 11.20 -1.92
C CYS A 54 -1.82 11.83 -1.65
N TYR A 55 -1.01 11.16 -0.84
CA TYR A 55 0.33 11.61 -0.48
C TYR A 55 1.39 10.75 -1.16
N CYS A 56 2.45 11.39 -1.63
CA CYS A 56 3.66 10.77 -2.14
C CYS A 56 4.76 10.91 -1.09
N ALA A 57 5.24 9.79 -0.55
CA ALA A 57 6.46 9.75 0.24
C ALA A 57 7.63 9.44 -0.68
N ALA A 58 8.49 10.41 -0.90
CA ALA A 58 9.63 10.32 -1.82
C ALA A 58 10.89 9.77 -1.14
N ASN A 59 11.85 9.29 -1.92
CA ASN A 59 13.09 8.71 -1.40
C ASN A 59 14.11 9.72 -0.87
N ASP A 60 13.80 11.01 -0.89
CA ASP A 60 14.58 12.05 -0.21
C ASP A 60 14.06 12.34 1.21
N GLY A 61 13.00 11.65 1.63
CA GLY A 61 12.35 11.78 2.92
C GLY A 61 11.24 12.84 2.96
N THR A 62 10.94 13.48 1.84
CA THR A 62 9.84 14.45 1.76
C THR A 62 8.50 13.75 1.52
N VAL A 63 7.43 14.34 2.05
CA VAL A 63 6.06 13.94 1.76
C VAL A 63 5.34 15.12 1.13
N MET A 64 4.63 14.88 0.04
CA MET A 64 3.86 15.89 -0.67
C MET A 64 2.49 15.34 -1.06
N GLU A 65 1.47 16.19 -1.08
CA GLU A 65 0.20 15.83 -1.69
C GLU A 65 0.37 15.76 -3.21
N ALA A 66 -0.05 14.65 -3.80
CA ALA A 66 0.05 14.44 -5.24
C ALA A 66 -1.05 15.20 -5.98
N SER A 67 -0.71 15.77 -7.15
CA SER A 67 -1.70 16.42 -7.98
C SER A 67 -2.62 15.41 -8.68
N ASP A 68 -3.81 15.86 -9.08
CA ASP A 68 -4.81 15.02 -9.77
C ASP A 68 -4.29 14.44 -11.10
N GLU A 69 -3.32 15.10 -11.75
CA GLU A 69 -2.72 14.67 -13.01
C GLU A 69 -1.58 13.64 -12.83
N THR A 70 -1.16 13.40 -11.59
CA THR A 70 -0.06 12.45 -11.32
C THR A 70 -0.44 11.05 -11.74
N GLY A 71 0.46 10.39 -12.49
CA GLY A 71 0.23 9.05 -13.05
C GLY A 71 0.36 7.94 -12.01
N VAL A 72 -0.54 6.96 -12.09
CA VAL A 72 -0.64 5.80 -11.20
C VAL A 72 -0.54 4.51 -12.00
N PRO A 73 0.54 3.72 -11.85
CA PRO A 73 0.69 2.41 -12.48
C PRO A 73 0.06 1.28 -11.66
N PHE A 74 0.06 1.42 -10.34
CA PHE A 74 -0.46 0.42 -9.40
C PHE A 74 -0.94 1.10 -8.13
N ALA A 75 -2.17 0.79 -7.73
CA ALA A 75 -2.75 1.20 -6.46
C ALA A 75 -3.95 0.32 -6.10
N ALA A 76 -4.29 0.28 -4.82
CA ALA A 76 -5.51 -0.33 -4.32
C ALA A 76 -6.18 0.64 -3.35
N VAL A 77 -7.42 1.06 -3.65
CA VAL A 77 -8.20 2.00 -2.82
C VAL A 77 -9.62 1.51 -2.58
N THR A 78 -10.18 1.92 -1.47
CA THR A 78 -11.60 1.68 -1.13
C THR A 78 -12.19 2.89 -0.42
N LYS A 79 -13.50 2.99 -0.41
CA LYS A 79 -14.21 3.95 0.47
C LYS A 79 -14.36 3.32 1.85
N MET A 80 -13.73 3.95 2.84
CA MET A 80 -13.90 3.53 4.23
C MET A 80 -15.34 3.78 4.69
N TYR A 81 -15.85 2.86 5.48
CA TYR A 81 -17.12 3.01 6.17
C TYR A 81 -16.88 2.78 7.68
N GLU A 82 -17.81 3.17 8.51
CA GLU A 82 -17.76 2.88 9.93
C GLU A 82 -17.74 1.35 10.14
N GLY A 83 -16.56 0.81 10.39
CA GLY A 83 -16.25 -0.60 10.54
C GLY A 83 -16.02 -0.99 12.00
N ARG A 84 -15.41 -2.17 12.20
CA ARG A 84 -14.94 -2.58 13.52
C ARG A 84 -13.82 -1.66 14.00
N ARG A 85 -13.88 -1.24 15.25
CA ARG A 85 -12.81 -0.48 15.90
C ARG A 85 -12.04 -1.40 16.86
N LEU A 86 -10.70 -1.28 16.82
CA LEU A 86 -9.79 -1.99 17.70
C LEU A 86 -8.81 -1.00 18.33
N GLU A 87 -8.72 -0.99 19.65
CA GLU A 87 -7.70 -0.21 20.34
C GLU A 87 -6.38 -0.99 20.36
N LEU A 88 -5.31 -0.30 19.99
CA LEU A 88 -3.95 -0.83 19.94
C LEU A 88 -3.09 -0.04 20.94
N THR A 89 -2.57 -0.71 21.95
CA THR A 89 -1.71 -0.08 22.96
C THR A 89 -0.47 -0.92 23.19
N GLY A 90 0.70 -0.28 23.16
CA GLY A 90 1.97 -0.92 23.48
C GLY A 90 2.36 -2.03 22.50
N ILE A 91 2.13 -1.85 21.21
CA ILE A 91 2.54 -2.80 20.16
C ILE A 91 4.04 -2.65 19.90
N PRO A 92 4.87 -3.67 20.17
CA PRO A 92 6.33 -3.51 20.16
C PRO A 92 6.94 -3.55 18.73
N ASN A 93 6.31 -4.21 17.78
CA ASN A 93 6.81 -4.40 16.42
C ASN A 93 5.71 -4.75 15.43
N ILE A 94 6.05 -4.82 14.15
CA ILE A 94 5.11 -5.12 13.06
C ILE A 94 4.51 -6.53 13.15
N GLU A 95 5.24 -7.52 13.65
CA GLU A 95 4.75 -8.90 13.75
C GLU A 95 3.64 -9.00 14.81
N GLU A 96 3.79 -8.31 15.95
CA GLU A 96 2.70 -8.24 16.96
C GLU A 96 1.52 -7.46 16.40
N LEU A 97 1.72 -6.39 15.62
CA LEU A 97 0.63 -5.67 14.96
C LEU A 97 -0.15 -6.59 14.03
N LYS A 98 0.55 -7.30 13.13
CA LYS A 98 -0.08 -8.25 12.19
C LYS A 98 -0.86 -9.33 12.94
N SER A 99 -0.26 -9.90 13.98
CA SER A 99 -0.93 -10.92 14.83
C SER A 99 -2.22 -10.39 15.47
N ARG A 100 -2.22 -9.15 15.99
CA ARG A 100 -3.42 -8.52 16.56
C ARG A 100 -4.51 -8.28 15.51
N LEU A 101 -4.11 -7.87 14.32
CA LEU A 101 -5.05 -7.67 13.22
C LEU A 101 -5.61 -9.01 12.73
N ASP A 102 -4.78 -10.05 12.60
CA ASP A 102 -5.21 -11.40 12.19
C ASP A 102 -6.24 -11.97 13.18
N ILE A 103 -5.97 -11.91 14.47
CA ILE A 103 -6.92 -12.33 15.51
C ILE A 103 -8.25 -11.58 15.38
N ALA A 104 -8.20 -10.24 15.22
CA ALA A 104 -9.39 -9.43 15.10
C ALA A 104 -10.20 -9.77 13.84
N ILE A 105 -9.53 -10.12 12.73
CA ILE A 105 -10.20 -10.51 11.49
C ILE A 105 -10.81 -11.91 11.62
N GLU A 106 -10.07 -12.87 12.19
CA GLU A 106 -10.56 -14.24 12.36
C GLU A 106 -11.82 -14.31 13.22
N GLU A 107 -11.88 -13.54 14.29
CA GLU A 107 -13.05 -13.47 15.17
C GLU A 107 -14.33 -13.04 14.46
N ASP A 108 -14.25 -12.12 13.51
CA ASP A 108 -15.43 -11.50 12.88
C ASP A 108 -15.68 -11.96 11.44
N PHE A 109 -14.62 -12.21 10.64
CA PHE A 109 -14.75 -12.27 9.19
C PHE A 109 -14.03 -13.46 8.54
N GLY A 110 -12.97 -13.96 9.18
CA GLY A 110 -12.06 -14.95 8.64
C GLY A 110 -11.02 -14.40 7.64
N LEU A 111 -9.88 -15.08 7.56
CA LEU A 111 -8.70 -14.68 6.76
C LEU A 111 -8.87 -14.88 5.24
N ASN A 112 -9.98 -15.45 4.78
CA ASN A 112 -10.27 -15.64 3.36
C ASN A 112 -10.90 -14.41 2.69
N SER A 113 -11.04 -13.30 3.40
CA SER A 113 -11.53 -12.03 2.87
C SER A 113 -10.43 -11.00 2.83
N MET A 114 -10.48 -10.10 1.85
CA MET A 114 -9.60 -8.91 1.84
C MET A 114 -10.04 -7.92 2.93
N HIS A 115 -9.08 -7.16 3.45
CA HIS A 115 -9.36 -6.13 4.46
C HIS A 115 -8.56 -4.86 4.18
N VAL A 116 -9.16 -3.72 4.51
CA VAL A 116 -8.47 -2.43 4.62
C VAL A 116 -8.60 -1.95 6.06
N VAL A 117 -7.47 -1.59 6.63
CA VAL A 117 -7.39 -1.09 8.00
C VAL A 117 -6.70 0.26 8.00
N ARG A 118 -7.33 1.24 8.66
CA ARG A 118 -6.76 2.54 8.91
C ARG A 118 -6.47 2.67 10.39
N ILE A 119 -5.20 2.88 10.75
CA ILE A 119 -4.73 2.98 12.14
C ILE A 119 -4.25 4.40 12.38
N LYS A 120 -4.96 5.15 13.23
CA LYS A 120 -4.61 6.52 13.61
C LYS A 120 -4.16 6.57 15.07
N GLY A 121 -3.03 7.23 15.33
CA GLY A 121 -2.55 7.37 16.69
C GLY A 121 -1.10 7.80 16.81
N LYS A 122 -0.50 7.48 17.95
CA LYS A 122 0.87 7.81 18.31
C LYS A 122 1.78 6.59 18.16
N PHE A 123 2.86 6.80 17.43
CA PHE A 123 3.88 5.81 17.14
C PHE A 123 5.17 6.19 17.85
N ASN A 124 5.72 5.26 18.65
CA ASN A 124 7.05 5.45 19.25
C ASN A 124 8.13 5.38 18.18
N LYS A 125 7.94 4.49 17.17
CA LYS A 125 8.83 4.37 16.03
C LYS A 125 8.08 3.88 14.80
N VAL A 126 8.42 4.44 13.64
CA VAL A 126 8.03 3.91 12.33
C VAL A 126 9.31 3.73 11.52
N SER A 127 9.53 2.52 11.02
CA SER A 127 10.61 2.20 10.09
C SER A 127 10.00 2.01 8.72
N ALA A 128 10.33 2.89 7.78
CA ALA A 128 9.75 2.93 6.47
C ALA A 128 10.81 3.03 5.38
N ARG A 129 10.44 2.76 4.16
CA ARG A 129 11.29 2.89 2.98
C ARG A 129 10.56 3.59 1.85
N SER A 130 11.31 4.15 0.93
CA SER A 130 10.80 4.68 -0.33
C SER A 130 11.89 4.68 -1.40
N GLU A 131 11.48 4.80 -2.67
CA GLU A 131 12.35 4.76 -3.83
C GLU A 131 12.12 5.95 -4.74
N SER A 132 13.02 6.15 -5.71
CA SER A 132 12.87 7.18 -6.75
C SER A 132 12.37 6.61 -8.05
N ALA A 133 11.63 7.44 -8.78
CA ALA A 133 11.17 7.14 -10.13
C ALA A 133 12.34 6.72 -11.03
N TYR A 134 12.15 5.61 -11.73
CA TYR A 134 13.04 5.15 -12.77
C TYR A 134 12.43 5.42 -14.14
N LYS A 135 13.11 6.23 -14.94
CA LYS A 135 12.59 6.72 -16.24
C LYS A 135 12.56 5.66 -17.35
N ALA A 136 13.29 4.56 -17.18
CA ALA A 136 13.28 3.48 -18.16
C ALA A 136 12.16 2.48 -17.82
N HIS A 137 11.26 2.26 -18.75
CA HIS A 137 10.25 1.22 -18.64
C HIS A 137 10.88 -0.18 -18.82
N HIS A 138 10.22 -1.22 -18.27
CA HIS A 138 10.67 -2.61 -18.33
C HIS A 138 11.89 -2.95 -17.45
N VAL A 139 12.09 -2.22 -16.38
CA VAL A 139 13.05 -2.56 -15.32
C VAL A 139 12.26 -3.19 -14.17
N SER A 140 12.69 -4.37 -13.71
CA SER A 140 12.02 -5.07 -12.61
C SER A 140 11.95 -4.20 -11.35
N LEU A 141 10.90 -4.35 -10.57
CA LEU A 141 10.76 -3.62 -9.29
C LEU A 141 11.96 -3.90 -8.39
N LYS A 142 12.42 -5.15 -8.33
CA LYS A 142 13.64 -5.55 -7.59
C LYS A 142 14.86 -4.72 -7.99
N ASP A 143 15.09 -4.51 -9.29
CA ASP A 143 16.24 -3.72 -9.77
C ASP A 143 16.09 -2.23 -9.47
N ILE A 144 14.87 -1.70 -9.48
CA ILE A 144 14.59 -0.31 -9.10
C ILE A 144 14.88 -0.11 -7.60
N LEU A 145 14.34 -0.98 -6.75
CA LEU A 145 14.55 -0.92 -5.30
C LEU A 145 16.03 -1.05 -4.94
N ALA A 146 16.74 -2.02 -5.54
CA ALA A 146 18.17 -2.20 -5.31
C ALA A 146 19.04 -0.95 -5.63
N LYS A 147 18.57 -0.10 -6.55
CA LYS A 147 19.30 1.11 -6.96
C LYS A 147 18.89 2.37 -6.23
N SER A 148 17.64 2.48 -5.80
CA SER A 148 17.07 3.75 -5.37
C SER A 148 16.39 3.73 -4.01
N GLN A 149 16.10 2.56 -3.44
CA GLN A 149 15.46 2.46 -2.12
C GLN A 149 16.32 3.12 -1.04
N LYS A 150 15.64 3.84 -0.14
CA LYS A 150 16.22 4.37 1.10
C LYS A 150 15.31 4.07 2.26
N ASP A 151 15.93 3.75 3.38
CA ASP A 151 15.24 3.49 4.64
C ASP A 151 15.19 4.76 5.49
N PHE A 152 14.07 4.95 6.18
CA PHE A 152 13.80 6.06 7.07
C PHE A 152 13.32 5.54 8.41
N TYR A 153 13.68 6.26 9.48
CA TYR A 153 13.31 5.93 10.84
C TYR A 153 12.75 7.18 11.52
N PHE A 154 11.49 7.11 11.93
CA PHE A 154 10.76 8.22 12.52
C PHE A 154 10.41 7.88 13.96
N ASP A 155 10.81 8.74 14.91
CA ASP A 155 10.56 8.55 16.33
C ASP A 155 9.49 9.50 16.83
N ASN A 156 8.63 9.02 17.75
CA ASN A 156 7.63 9.82 18.47
C ASN A 156 6.73 10.67 17.55
N THR A 157 6.15 10.04 16.55
CA THR A 157 5.28 10.71 15.57
C THR A 157 3.81 10.32 15.73
N ASN A 158 2.90 11.25 15.42
CA ASN A 158 1.49 10.94 15.21
C ASN A 158 1.24 10.78 13.71
N GLY A 159 0.29 9.92 13.36
CA GLY A 159 -0.01 9.71 11.95
C GLY A 159 -1.03 8.64 11.69
N THR A 160 -1.13 8.31 10.40
CA THR A 160 -2.02 7.29 9.87
C THR A 160 -1.23 6.19 9.19
N LEU A 161 -1.45 4.95 9.63
CA LEU A 161 -0.98 3.75 8.95
C LEU A 161 -2.16 3.18 8.17
N VAL A 162 -1.99 3.02 6.87
CA VAL A 162 -2.93 2.36 5.97
C VAL A 162 -2.42 0.96 5.69
N CYS A 163 -3.23 -0.04 6.02
CA CYS A 163 -2.90 -1.44 5.85
C CYS A 163 -3.91 -2.09 4.91
N VAL A 164 -3.44 -2.89 3.97
CA VAL A 164 -4.28 -3.76 3.15
C VAL A 164 -3.88 -5.21 3.39
N TYR A 165 -4.86 -6.10 3.45
CA TYR A 165 -4.68 -7.54 3.59
C TYR A 165 -5.28 -8.26 2.41
N TYR A 166 -4.48 -9.13 1.79
CA TYR A 166 -4.93 -10.02 0.75
C TYR A 166 -4.70 -11.49 1.15
N PRO A 167 -5.70 -12.37 0.98
CA PRO A 167 -5.52 -13.80 1.18
C PRO A 167 -4.53 -14.41 0.17
N ASP A 168 -3.94 -15.55 0.51
CA ASP A 168 -2.92 -16.22 -0.31
C ASP A 168 -3.37 -16.52 -1.75
N TYR A 169 -4.65 -16.80 -1.98
CA TYR A 169 -5.17 -17.08 -3.32
C TYR A 169 -5.23 -15.86 -4.25
N MET A 170 -4.95 -14.66 -3.74
CA MET A 170 -4.85 -13.42 -4.51
C MET A 170 -3.42 -13.12 -5.00
N ASP A 171 -2.49 -14.07 -4.82
CA ASP A 171 -1.11 -13.95 -5.26
C ASP A 171 -0.99 -13.55 -6.74
N GLY A 172 -0.12 -12.60 -7.03
CA GLY A 172 0.07 -11.98 -8.34
C GLY A 172 -0.95 -10.87 -8.67
N ILE A 173 -2.14 -10.89 -8.10
CA ILE A 173 -3.08 -9.75 -8.16
C ILE A 173 -2.58 -8.66 -7.22
N ASN A 174 -2.31 -9.04 -5.96
CA ASN A 174 -1.65 -8.19 -4.97
C ASN A 174 -0.74 -9.05 -4.07
N ALA A 175 -0.02 -8.44 -3.11
CA ALA A 175 0.83 -9.15 -2.17
C ALA A 175 -0.01 -9.90 -1.12
N PRO A 176 0.11 -11.24 -1.00
CA PRO A 176 -0.52 -11.96 0.09
C PRO A 176 -0.03 -11.49 1.47
N GLY A 177 -0.96 -11.44 2.42
CA GLY A 177 -0.70 -10.93 3.76
C GLY A 177 -0.90 -9.42 3.89
N TRP A 178 -0.23 -8.81 4.85
CA TRP A 178 -0.34 -7.39 5.18
C TRP A 178 0.69 -6.55 4.43
N HIS A 179 0.21 -5.47 3.78
CA HIS A 179 0.99 -4.42 3.16
C HIS A 179 0.63 -3.08 3.81
N LEU A 180 1.63 -2.32 4.25
CA LEU A 180 1.46 -1.18 5.13
C LEU A 180 2.21 0.06 4.63
N HIS A 181 1.49 1.19 4.51
CA HIS A 181 2.07 2.50 4.25
C HIS A 181 1.70 3.50 5.35
N PHE A 182 2.60 4.41 5.65
CA PHE A 182 2.45 5.42 6.72
C PHE A 182 2.55 6.83 6.19
N VAL A 183 1.78 7.75 6.79
CA VAL A 183 1.95 9.19 6.66
C VAL A 183 1.74 9.86 8.03
N SER A 184 2.65 10.77 8.42
CA SER A 184 2.50 11.55 9.65
C SER A 184 1.44 12.64 9.51
N ASP A 185 0.84 13.07 10.64
CA ASP A 185 -0.20 14.11 10.65
C ASP A 185 0.31 15.48 10.16
N ASP A 186 1.61 15.75 10.30
CA ASP A 186 2.25 16.97 9.77
C ASP A 186 2.71 16.83 8.31
N HIS A 187 2.47 15.68 7.69
CA HIS A 187 2.83 15.33 6.32
C HIS A 187 4.32 15.50 6.00
N ARG A 188 5.21 15.20 6.98
CA ARG A 188 6.66 15.28 6.82
C ARG A 188 7.35 13.93 6.77
N CYS A 189 6.67 12.90 7.23
CA CYS A 189 7.18 11.54 7.32
C CYS A 189 6.21 10.59 6.64
N GLY A 190 6.74 9.62 5.89
CA GLY A 190 5.91 8.60 5.23
C GLY A 190 6.73 7.54 4.52
N GLY A 191 6.06 6.52 3.98
CA GLY A 191 6.66 5.45 3.19
C GLY A 191 6.02 4.09 3.39
N HIS A 192 6.57 3.08 2.71
CA HIS A 192 6.27 1.67 2.88
C HIS A 192 6.86 1.16 4.19
N VAL A 193 6.03 0.65 5.08
CA VAL A 193 6.44 0.30 6.45
C VAL A 193 6.93 -1.14 6.51
N PHE A 194 8.13 -1.33 7.07
CA PHE A 194 8.71 -2.64 7.33
C PHE A 194 8.86 -2.96 8.84
N ASP A 195 8.74 -1.94 9.73
CA ASP A 195 8.58 -2.15 11.16
C ASP A 195 7.90 -0.97 11.83
N VAL A 196 7.19 -1.21 12.94
CA VAL A 196 6.46 -0.19 13.66
C VAL A 196 6.37 -0.53 15.15
N ASN A 197 6.50 0.52 16.00
CA ASN A 197 6.21 0.44 17.43
C ASN A 197 5.11 1.46 17.77
N ILE A 198 3.95 0.98 18.24
CA ILE A 198 2.78 1.82 18.52
C ILE A 198 2.67 2.04 20.02
N ASP A 199 2.58 3.32 20.43
CA ASP A 199 2.28 3.71 21.80
C ASP A 199 0.78 3.47 22.08
N ASN A 200 -0.07 4.20 21.36
CA ASN A 200 -1.52 4.05 21.36
C ASN A 200 -2.11 4.48 20.02
N ALA A 201 -3.04 3.71 19.53
CA ALA A 201 -3.73 3.98 18.27
C ALA A 201 -5.11 3.31 18.23
N VAL A 202 -5.93 3.74 17.28
CA VAL A 202 -7.22 3.11 16.98
C VAL A 202 -7.19 2.61 15.54
N ALA A 203 -7.45 1.34 15.36
CA ALA A 203 -7.63 0.71 14.07
C ALA A 203 -9.12 0.68 13.70
N GLU A 204 -9.45 1.11 12.49
CA GLU A 204 -10.76 0.94 11.86
C GLU A 204 -10.63 -0.13 10.78
N ILE A 205 -11.32 -1.26 10.95
CA ILE A 205 -11.21 -2.45 10.10
C ILE A 205 -12.43 -2.54 9.19
N ASN A 206 -12.16 -2.57 7.88
CA ASN A 206 -13.20 -2.75 6.86
C ASN A 206 -12.97 -4.05 6.08
N LYS A 207 -13.98 -4.93 6.08
CA LYS A 207 -14.00 -6.12 5.23
C LYS A 207 -14.33 -5.75 3.79
N ILE A 208 -13.56 -6.28 2.86
CA ILE A 208 -13.74 -6.14 1.41
C ILE A 208 -14.16 -7.48 0.82
N ASN A 209 -15.24 -7.50 0.07
CA ASN A 209 -15.79 -8.72 -0.55
C ASN A 209 -15.95 -8.62 -2.07
N ARG A 210 -15.49 -7.54 -2.65
CA ARG A 210 -15.47 -7.30 -4.09
C ARG A 210 -14.19 -6.58 -4.48
N ILE A 211 -13.64 -6.94 -5.63
CA ILE A 211 -12.53 -6.22 -6.25
C ILE A 211 -12.89 -5.90 -7.69
N ASP A 212 -12.67 -4.64 -8.09
CA ASP A 212 -12.74 -4.16 -9.45
C ASP A 212 -11.31 -3.83 -9.89
N ILE A 213 -10.79 -4.49 -10.92
CA ILE A 213 -9.41 -4.31 -11.40
C ILE A 213 -9.46 -3.62 -12.76
N GLN A 214 -8.81 -2.46 -12.85
CA GLN A 214 -8.57 -1.79 -14.12
C GLN A 214 -7.19 -2.17 -14.63
N LEU A 215 -7.15 -2.96 -15.71
CA LEU A 215 -5.90 -3.26 -16.40
C LEU A 215 -5.49 -2.11 -17.31
N PRO A 216 -4.18 -1.98 -17.63
CA PRO A 216 -3.72 -1.05 -18.65
C PRO A 216 -4.38 -1.34 -19.99
N ASP A 217 -4.87 -0.30 -20.67
CA ASP A 217 -5.49 -0.38 -22.00
C ASP A 217 -4.57 0.28 -23.03
N GLU A 218 -3.43 -0.38 -23.30
CA GLU A 218 -2.48 0.08 -24.31
C GLU A 218 -1.69 -1.08 -24.95
N PRO A 219 -1.30 -0.96 -26.24
CA PRO A 219 -0.56 -2.00 -26.97
C PRO A 219 0.76 -2.41 -26.30
N ALA A 220 1.37 -1.51 -25.51
CA ALA A 220 2.59 -1.82 -24.77
C ALA A 220 2.36 -2.86 -23.70
N PHE A 221 1.20 -2.85 -23.02
CA PHE A 221 0.82 -3.86 -22.05
C PHE A 221 0.48 -5.19 -22.73
N ASP A 222 -0.29 -5.16 -23.81
CA ASP A 222 -0.73 -6.36 -24.55
C ASP A 222 0.43 -7.20 -25.09
N THR A 223 1.52 -6.53 -25.45
CA THR A 223 2.73 -7.17 -25.99
C THR A 223 3.79 -7.47 -24.93
N TYR A 224 3.59 -7.03 -23.69
CA TYR A 224 4.53 -7.22 -22.60
C TYR A 224 4.54 -8.67 -22.12
N SER A 225 5.74 -9.27 -21.97
CA SER A 225 5.86 -10.64 -21.50
C SER A 225 5.68 -10.69 -19.98
N LEU A 226 4.45 -10.83 -19.52
CA LEU A 226 4.13 -11.08 -18.12
C LEU A 226 4.28 -12.58 -17.80
N LYS A 227 5.52 -13.07 -17.81
CA LYS A 227 5.80 -14.39 -17.25
C LYS A 227 5.54 -14.35 -15.75
N GLN A 228 5.06 -15.45 -15.20
CA GLN A 228 4.76 -15.54 -13.76
C GLN A 228 6.02 -15.17 -12.95
N ALA A 229 5.94 -14.10 -12.15
CA ALA A 229 6.94 -13.82 -11.15
C ALA A 229 6.90 -14.93 -10.10
N SER A 230 8.03 -15.35 -9.58
CA SER A 230 8.04 -16.35 -8.50
C SER A 230 7.47 -15.71 -7.23
N GLN A 231 6.83 -16.52 -6.38
CA GLN A 231 6.36 -16.06 -5.06
C GLN A 231 7.51 -15.48 -4.22
N ASP A 232 8.73 -16.00 -4.41
CA ASP A 232 9.91 -15.53 -3.71
C ASP A 232 10.30 -14.11 -4.16
N GLU A 233 10.18 -13.79 -5.46
CA GLU A 233 10.43 -12.42 -5.96
C GLU A 233 9.43 -11.41 -5.40
N ILE A 234 8.15 -11.78 -5.31
CA ILE A 234 7.11 -10.92 -4.73
C ILE A 234 7.38 -10.68 -3.24
N LYS A 235 7.68 -11.75 -2.48
CA LYS A 235 8.00 -11.65 -1.05
C LYS A 235 9.25 -10.82 -0.77
N GLU A 236 10.31 -10.99 -1.57
CA GLU A 236 11.56 -10.23 -1.44
C GLU A 236 11.32 -8.72 -1.60
N VAL A 237 10.46 -8.35 -2.55
CA VAL A 237 10.13 -6.95 -2.84
C VAL A 237 9.24 -6.34 -1.75
N GLU A 238 8.21 -7.05 -1.31
CA GLU A 238 7.19 -6.51 -0.41
C GLU A 238 7.56 -6.62 1.07
N GLN A 239 8.25 -7.70 1.45
CA GLN A 239 8.55 -8.00 2.86
C GLN A 239 10.01 -7.75 3.26
N GLY A 240 10.88 -7.41 2.32
CA GLY A 240 12.25 -6.96 2.58
C GLY A 240 13.14 -8.03 3.24
N LYS A 241 13.15 -9.24 2.68
CA LYS A 241 14.07 -10.32 3.12
C LYS A 241 15.28 -10.41 2.21
#